data_36add675f13ecbdfd904f466121b0f0c
#
_entry.id   36add675f13ecbdfd904f466121b0f0c
#
_cell.length_a   1.000
_cell.length_b   1.000
_cell.length_c   1.000
_cell.angle_alpha   90.00
_cell.angle_beta   90.00
_cell.angle_gamma   90.00
#
_symmetry.space_group_name_H-M   'P 1'
#
loop_
_entity.id
_entity.type
_entity.pdbx_description
1 polymer ?
#
loop_
_entity_poly.entity_id
_entity_poly.type
_entity_poly.pdbx_seq_one_letter_code
_entity_poly.pdbx_strand_id
1 'polypeptide(L)'
;LGDGGLTNYQLSITLNSQTDKEYLGYVKSLIRKLFHIQLTVMLRKNENTARIVVSGRNLVELLKGYGLKVGNKVKQSVNIPAWVLKKNEFAIACLRGLMDTDGSCYMYAHNVNKKRYYNFALCFTNASVPLLRSFYAILKKNGYYPSVTDRRVYMHRKNEIAEYFKKVGTHNNKHLHKYQKFVVQKILPGR
;
A
#
# COMPACT_ATOMS: atom_id res chain seq x y z
N LEU A 1 -1.13 4.43 -8.37
CA LEU A 1 -1.95 3.21 -8.41
C LEU A 1 -2.83 3.09 -7.17
N GLY A 2 -2.27 3.20 -5.96
CA GLY A 2 -3.02 3.21 -4.70
C GLY A 2 -3.84 4.49 -4.50
N ASP A 3 -3.59 5.24 -3.43
CA ASP A 3 -4.32 6.49 -3.08
C ASP A 3 -4.08 7.67 -4.03
N GLY A 4 -3.30 7.49 -5.10
CA GLY A 4 -3.03 8.49 -6.11
C GLY A 4 -4.16 8.66 -7.13
N GLY A 5 -4.41 9.89 -7.58
CA GLY A 5 -5.28 10.24 -8.69
C GLY A 5 -4.56 11.13 -9.69
N LEU A 6 -4.85 10.96 -10.97
CA LEU A 6 -4.26 11.74 -12.06
C LEU A 6 -5.37 12.37 -12.89
N THR A 7 -5.30 13.69 -13.07
CA THR A 7 -6.11 14.45 -14.04
C THR A 7 -5.23 14.92 -15.18
N ASN A 8 -5.76 15.63 -16.16
CA ASN A 8 -4.97 16.18 -17.27
C ASN A 8 -3.90 17.20 -16.84
N TYR A 9 -4.02 17.78 -15.65
CA TYR A 9 -3.16 18.87 -15.20
C TYR A 9 -2.56 18.64 -13.81
N GLN A 10 -2.92 17.54 -13.12
CA GLN A 10 -2.66 17.44 -11.70
C GLN A 10 -2.50 15.97 -11.24
N LEU A 11 -1.46 15.74 -10.44
CA LEU A 11 -1.34 14.57 -9.58
C LEU A 11 -1.90 14.90 -8.20
N SER A 12 -2.69 14.01 -7.63
CA SER A 12 -3.12 14.12 -6.22
C SER A 12 -2.95 12.79 -5.49
N ILE A 13 -2.57 12.85 -4.21
CA ILE A 13 -2.51 11.69 -3.32
C ILE A 13 -3.26 12.05 -2.05
N THR A 14 -4.24 11.23 -1.69
CA THR A 14 -5.11 11.47 -0.53
C THR A 14 -4.80 10.47 0.57
N LEU A 15 -4.48 10.94 1.76
CA LEU A 15 -4.09 10.14 2.92
C LEU A 15 -4.91 10.56 4.14
N ASN A 16 -4.96 9.73 5.16
CA ASN A 16 -5.56 10.11 6.44
C ASN A 16 -4.60 11.05 7.20
N SER A 17 -5.07 12.24 7.59
CA SER A 17 -4.24 13.27 8.22
C SER A 17 -3.81 12.92 9.65
N GLN A 18 -4.50 11.99 10.31
CA GLN A 18 -4.20 11.54 11.67
C GLN A 18 -3.33 10.29 11.67
N THR A 19 -3.80 9.21 11.02
CA THR A 19 -3.13 7.92 11.07
C THR A 19 -1.95 7.78 10.11
N ASP A 20 -1.89 8.58 9.05
CA ASP A 20 -0.83 8.53 8.03
C ASP A 20 0.08 9.77 8.06
N LYS A 21 0.16 10.51 9.18
CA LYS A 21 0.91 11.77 9.30
C LYS A 21 2.40 11.61 8.91
N GLU A 22 3.06 10.58 9.41
CA GLU A 22 4.47 10.30 9.10
C GLU A 22 4.63 9.84 7.65
N TYR A 23 3.73 9.00 7.18
CA TYR A 23 3.70 8.53 5.79
C TYR A 23 3.45 9.69 4.81
N LEU A 24 2.62 10.66 5.17
CA LEU A 24 2.44 11.90 4.42
C LEU A 24 3.77 12.65 4.26
N GLY A 25 4.56 12.74 5.33
CA GLY A 25 5.90 13.33 5.32
C GLY A 25 6.85 12.60 4.35
N TYR A 26 6.85 11.27 4.43
CA TYR A 26 7.62 10.42 3.53
C TYR A 26 7.24 10.63 2.05
N VAL A 27 5.94 10.59 1.72
CA VAL A 27 5.46 10.77 0.34
C VAL A 27 5.82 12.16 -0.20
N LYS A 28 5.70 13.21 0.61
CA LYS A 28 6.12 14.58 0.24
C LYS A 28 7.61 14.62 -0.11
N SER A 29 8.45 14.04 0.73
CA SER A 29 9.89 13.99 0.52
C SER A 29 10.25 13.20 -0.74
N LEU A 30 9.57 12.08 -0.98
CA LEU A 30 9.75 11.26 -2.17
C LEU A 30 9.40 12.03 -3.46
N ILE A 31 8.26 12.73 -3.50
CA ILE A 31 7.85 13.53 -4.66
C ILE A 31 8.86 14.64 -4.94
N ARG A 32 9.33 15.37 -3.91
CA ARG A 32 10.35 16.41 -4.05
C ARG A 32 11.65 15.87 -4.59
N LYS A 33 12.11 14.72 -4.04
CA LYS A 33 13.35 14.06 -4.46
C LYS A 33 13.29 13.59 -5.92
N LEU A 34 12.16 13.03 -6.36
CA LEU A 34 12.03 12.43 -7.69
C LEU A 34 11.79 13.46 -8.80
N PHE A 35 11.06 14.53 -8.50
CA PHE A 35 10.59 15.44 -9.54
C PHE A 35 11.12 16.88 -9.37
N HIS A 36 11.79 17.19 -8.26
CA HIS A 36 12.32 18.53 -7.96
C HIS A 36 11.26 19.64 -8.08
N ILE A 37 10.02 19.38 -7.68
CA ILE A 37 8.86 20.26 -7.85
C ILE A 37 8.26 20.69 -6.51
N GLN A 38 7.57 21.82 -6.53
CA GLN A 38 6.74 22.28 -5.42
C GLN A 38 5.44 21.48 -5.36
N LEU A 39 4.94 21.28 -4.15
CA LEU A 39 3.67 20.61 -3.90
C LEU A 39 2.86 21.35 -2.84
N THR A 40 1.56 21.27 -2.95
CA THR A 40 0.61 21.81 -1.96
C THR A 40 0.03 20.68 -1.13
N VAL A 41 -0.16 20.92 0.16
CA VAL A 41 -0.90 20.00 1.04
C VAL A 41 -2.17 20.70 1.50
N MET A 42 -3.30 20.13 1.13
CA MET A 42 -4.62 20.59 1.53
C MET A 42 -5.14 19.71 2.66
N LEU A 43 -5.40 20.31 3.82
CA LEU A 43 -5.97 19.61 4.96
C LEU A 43 -7.47 19.84 5.04
N ARG A 44 -8.25 18.78 5.15
CA ARG A 44 -9.68 18.81 5.44
C ARG A 44 -9.91 18.26 6.85
N LYS A 45 -9.92 19.15 7.83
CA LYS A 45 -9.98 18.77 9.26
C LYS A 45 -11.21 17.91 9.60
N ASN A 46 -12.37 18.25 9.06
CA ASN A 46 -13.62 17.54 9.34
C ASN A 46 -13.68 16.12 8.75
N GLU A 47 -12.82 15.79 7.79
CA GLU A 47 -12.76 14.49 7.12
C GLU A 47 -11.52 13.68 7.53
N ASN A 48 -10.65 14.20 8.41
CA ASN A 48 -9.34 13.64 8.72
C ASN A 48 -8.53 13.32 7.45
N THR A 49 -8.62 14.20 6.45
CA THR A 49 -8.03 14.01 5.12
C THR A 49 -6.91 15.00 4.87
N ALA A 50 -5.78 14.51 4.38
CA ALA A 50 -4.67 15.28 3.84
C ALA A 50 -4.49 14.94 2.35
N ARG A 51 -4.59 15.93 1.49
CA ARG A 51 -4.41 15.77 0.05
C ARG A 51 -3.14 16.47 -0.41
N ILE A 52 -2.17 15.72 -0.90
CA ILE A 52 -1.01 16.24 -1.61
C ILE A 52 -1.45 16.54 -3.05
N VAL A 53 -1.13 17.72 -3.52
CA VAL A 53 -1.47 18.17 -4.87
C VAL A 53 -0.20 18.67 -5.55
N VAL A 54 0.03 18.20 -6.77
CA VAL A 54 1.09 18.67 -7.65
C VAL A 54 0.46 19.01 -9.00
N SER A 55 0.51 20.27 -9.36
CA SER A 55 0.00 20.76 -10.64
C SER A 55 1.15 20.87 -11.65
N GLY A 56 0.88 20.50 -12.89
CA GLY A 56 1.84 20.60 -13.99
C GLY A 56 1.57 19.61 -15.10
N ARG A 57 1.31 20.13 -16.30
CA ARG A 57 1.03 19.32 -17.49
C ARG A 57 2.21 18.41 -17.83
N ASN A 58 3.44 18.92 -17.75
CA ASN A 58 4.65 18.15 -18.05
C ASN A 58 4.82 16.94 -17.12
N LEU A 59 4.51 17.11 -15.81
CA LEU A 59 4.52 15.99 -14.87
C LEU A 59 3.47 14.95 -15.23
N VAL A 60 2.26 15.38 -15.61
CA VAL A 60 1.19 14.46 -15.99
C VAL A 60 1.57 13.66 -17.24
N GLU A 61 2.13 14.32 -18.27
CA GLU A 61 2.60 13.64 -19.49
C GLU A 61 3.75 12.66 -19.18
N LEU A 62 4.70 13.04 -18.34
CA LEU A 62 5.75 12.13 -17.84
C LEU A 62 5.15 10.89 -17.17
N LEU A 63 4.20 11.07 -16.26
CA LEU A 63 3.54 9.97 -15.54
C LEU A 63 2.71 9.06 -16.47
N LYS A 64 2.08 9.65 -17.51
CA LYS A 64 1.42 8.89 -18.57
C LYS A 64 2.42 8.06 -19.36
N GLY A 65 3.59 8.60 -19.67
CA GLY A 65 4.70 7.87 -20.30
C GLY A 65 5.16 6.67 -19.49
N TYR A 66 5.10 6.75 -18.16
CA TYR A 66 5.33 5.62 -17.25
C TYR A 66 4.13 4.65 -17.13
N GLY A 67 3.05 4.87 -17.86
CA GLY A 67 1.89 3.96 -17.91
C GLY A 67 0.80 4.27 -16.90
N LEU A 68 0.84 5.44 -16.21
CA LEU A 68 -0.28 5.86 -15.37
C LEU A 68 -1.41 6.44 -16.23
N LYS A 69 -2.65 6.21 -15.81
CA LYS A 69 -3.85 6.62 -16.56
C LYS A 69 -4.54 7.79 -15.88
N VAL A 70 -5.00 8.75 -16.69
CA VAL A 70 -5.81 9.88 -16.25
C VAL A 70 -7.25 9.44 -16.03
N GLY A 71 -7.88 9.92 -14.97
CA GLY A 71 -9.31 9.72 -14.69
C GLY A 71 -9.62 8.56 -13.74
N ASN A 72 -10.80 7.96 -13.89
CA ASN A 72 -11.29 6.94 -12.96
C ASN A 72 -10.55 5.61 -13.12
N LYS A 73 -9.73 5.27 -12.14
CA LYS A 73 -8.88 4.07 -12.13
C LYS A 73 -9.66 2.76 -12.23
N VAL A 74 -10.85 2.69 -11.63
CA VAL A 74 -11.68 1.48 -11.64
C VAL A 74 -12.26 1.25 -13.02
N LYS A 75 -12.85 2.29 -13.64
CA LYS A 75 -13.38 2.21 -15.01
C LYS A 75 -12.32 1.83 -16.03
N GLN A 76 -11.08 2.25 -15.80
CA GLN A 76 -9.95 1.97 -16.69
C GLN A 76 -9.23 0.65 -16.40
N SER A 77 -9.68 -0.11 -15.42
CA SER A 77 -9.07 -1.39 -15.02
C SER A 77 -7.55 -1.25 -14.91
N VAL A 78 -7.08 -0.27 -14.10
CA VAL A 78 -5.65 0.02 -13.96
C VAL A 78 -4.87 -1.21 -13.51
N ASN A 79 -3.63 -1.30 -13.99
CA ASN A 79 -2.72 -2.37 -13.63
C ASN A 79 -1.32 -1.81 -13.33
N ILE A 80 -0.44 -2.65 -12.81
CA ILE A 80 0.99 -2.34 -12.67
C ILE A 80 1.59 -2.22 -14.07
N PRO A 81 2.30 -1.12 -14.39
CA PRO A 81 2.96 -0.98 -15.67
C PRO A 81 3.97 -2.10 -15.93
N ALA A 82 4.05 -2.60 -17.16
CA ALA A 82 4.86 -3.77 -17.51
C ALA A 82 6.36 -3.58 -17.17
N TRP A 83 6.89 -2.37 -17.30
CA TRP A 83 8.29 -2.10 -16.97
C TRP A 83 8.62 -2.32 -15.49
N VAL A 84 7.65 -2.11 -14.57
CA VAL A 84 7.82 -2.40 -13.13
C VAL A 84 8.05 -3.89 -12.90
N LEU A 85 7.41 -4.74 -13.69
CA LEU A 85 7.50 -6.20 -13.56
C LEU A 85 8.79 -6.79 -14.16
N LYS A 86 9.55 -6.00 -14.96
CA LYS A 86 10.82 -6.45 -15.56
C LYS A 86 11.92 -6.69 -14.53
N LYS A 87 11.97 -5.87 -13.47
CA LYS A 87 12.96 -6.01 -12.38
C LYS A 87 12.25 -6.31 -11.06
N ASN A 88 12.73 -7.32 -10.34
CA ASN A 88 12.13 -7.73 -9.08
C ASN A 88 12.16 -6.63 -8.02
N GLU A 89 13.23 -5.82 -8.01
CA GLU A 89 13.36 -4.66 -7.11
C GLU A 89 12.23 -3.65 -7.30
N PHE A 90 11.86 -3.35 -8.55
CA PHE A 90 10.75 -2.45 -8.87
C PHE A 90 9.41 -3.06 -8.49
N ALA A 91 9.24 -4.36 -8.72
CA ALA A 91 8.03 -5.09 -8.34
C ALA A 91 7.84 -5.09 -6.81
N ILE A 92 8.90 -5.32 -6.04
CA ILE A 92 8.89 -5.25 -4.56
C ILE A 92 8.59 -3.83 -4.07
N ALA A 93 9.22 -2.81 -4.65
CA ALA A 93 8.92 -1.41 -4.29
C ALA A 93 7.47 -1.03 -4.60
N CYS A 94 6.93 -1.48 -5.73
CA CYS A 94 5.53 -1.30 -6.09
C CYS A 94 4.59 -2.04 -5.11
N LEU A 95 4.89 -3.29 -4.78
CA LEU A 95 4.16 -4.10 -3.80
C LEU A 95 4.07 -3.37 -2.45
N ARG A 96 5.22 -2.84 -1.97
CA ARG A 96 5.29 -2.03 -0.74
C ARG A 96 4.37 -0.82 -0.81
N GLY A 97 4.49 0.00 -1.85
CA GLY A 97 3.68 1.21 -2.01
C GLY A 97 2.17 0.93 -2.10
N LEU A 98 1.78 -0.14 -2.77
CA LEU A 98 0.38 -0.59 -2.82
C LEU A 98 -0.11 -1.03 -1.44
N MET A 99 0.71 -1.77 -0.70
CA MET A 99 0.36 -2.21 0.64
C MET A 99 0.32 -1.04 1.64
N ASP A 100 1.20 -0.05 1.50
CA ASP A 100 1.26 1.15 2.34
C ASP A 100 0.02 2.05 2.18
N THR A 101 -0.66 2.00 1.03
CA THR A 101 -1.86 2.81 0.70
C THR A 101 -3.16 2.02 0.86
N ASP A 102 -3.39 1.05 -0.01
CA ASP A 102 -4.64 0.26 -0.08
C ASP A 102 -4.60 -1.00 0.79
N GLY A 103 -3.47 -1.26 1.46
CA GLY A 103 -3.30 -2.40 2.35
C GLY A 103 -3.81 -2.16 3.76
N SER A 104 -4.11 -3.25 4.44
CA SER A 104 -4.44 -3.26 5.86
C SER A 104 -3.70 -4.36 6.59
N CYS A 105 -3.32 -4.06 7.85
CA CYS A 105 -2.72 -5.00 8.77
C CYS A 105 -3.61 -5.08 10.00
N TYR A 106 -3.94 -6.29 10.44
CA TYR A 106 -4.80 -6.46 11.61
C TYR A 106 -4.56 -7.77 12.34
N MET A 107 -4.81 -7.74 13.65
CA MET A 107 -4.89 -8.94 14.47
C MET A 107 -6.32 -9.47 14.46
N TYR A 108 -6.45 -10.77 14.47
CA TYR A 108 -7.73 -11.45 14.67
C TYR A 108 -7.57 -12.64 15.60
N ALA A 109 -8.65 -12.95 16.31
CA ALA A 109 -8.69 -14.08 17.22
C ALA A 109 -9.58 -15.18 16.68
N HIS A 110 -9.22 -16.43 16.98
CA HIS A 110 -10.06 -17.59 16.74
C HIS A 110 -9.92 -18.57 17.91
N ASN A 111 -10.95 -19.35 18.14
CA ASN A 111 -10.98 -20.35 19.20
C ASN A 111 -10.76 -21.75 18.63
N VAL A 112 -9.86 -22.51 19.24
CA VAL A 112 -9.63 -23.93 18.95
C VAL A 112 -9.62 -24.67 20.27
N ASN A 113 -10.49 -25.67 20.45
CA ASN A 113 -10.61 -26.47 21.68
C ASN A 113 -10.69 -25.58 22.95
N LYS A 114 -11.59 -24.62 22.97
CA LYS A 114 -11.79 -23.61 24.05
C LYS A 114 -10.59 -22.70 24.34
N LYS A 115 -9.49 -22.80 23.59
CA LYS A 115 -8.34 -21.89 23.68
C LYS A 115 -8.43 -20.80 22.63
N ARG A 116 -8.16 -19.55 23.02
CA ARG A 116 -8.16 -18.39 22.12
C ARG A 116 -6.77 -18.15 21.56
N TYR A 117 -6.69 -18.11 20.23
CA TYR A 117 -5.45 -17.84 19.49
C TYR A 117 -5.53 -16.50 18.78
N TYR A 118 -4.43 -15.77 18.80
CA TYR A 118 -4.31 -14.50 18.08
C TYR A 118 -3.40 -14.68 16.88
N ASN A 119 -3.88 -14.26 15.73
CA ASN A 119 -3.14 -14.24 14.48
C ASN A 119 -3.06 -12.83 13.92
N PHE A 120 -2.17 -12.66 12.95
CA PHE A 120 -1.99 -11.42 12.23
C PHE A 120 -2.21 -11.69 10.75
N ALA A 121 -2.81 -10.73 10.04
CA ALA A 121 -3.02 -10.81 8.61
C ALA A 121 -2.59 -9.52 7.91
N LEU A 122 -2.10 -9.67 6.70
CA LEU A 122 -1.98 -8.61 5.71
C LEU A 122 -3.08 -8.81 4.68
N CYS A 123 -3.75 -7.73 4.31
CA CYS A 123 -4.81 -7.73 3.32
C CYS A 123 -4.63 -6.55 2.36
N PHE A 124 -4.54 -6.82 1.08
CA PHE A 124 -4.61 -5.83 0.02
C PHE A 124 -5.99 -5.86 -0.62
N THR A 125 -6.67 -4.71 -0.65
CA THR A 125 -8.02 -4.58 -1.21
C THR A 125 -8.00 -3.61 -2.37
N ASN A 126 -8.53 -3.99 -3.52
CA ASN A 126 -8.64 -3.07 -4.65
C ASN A 126 -9.82 -3.44 -5.56
N ALA A 127 -10.42 -2.43 -6.20
CA ALA A 127 -11.52 -2.64 -7.14
C ALA A 127 -11.04 -3.07 -8.54
N SER A 128 -9.77 -2.84 -8.88
CA SER A 128 -9.20 -3.26 -10.16
C SER A 128 -8.74 -4.72 -10.10
N VAL A 129 -9.44 -5.60 -10.79
CA VAL A 129 -9.08 -7.03 -10.88
C VAL A 129 -7.68 -7.25 -11.49
N PRO A 130 -7.28 -6.55 -12.58
CA PRO A 130 -5.91 -6.67 -13.10
C PRO A 130 -4.84 -6.32 -12.06
N LEU A 131 -5.06 -5.25 -11.27
CA LEU A 131 -4.12 -4.84 -10.23
C LEU A 131 -4.01 -5.88 -9.11
N LEU A 132 -5.14 -6.47 -8.68
CA LEU A 132 -5.16 -7.57 -7.71
C LEU A 132 -4.40 -8.79 -8.22
N ARG A 133 -4.61 -9.17 -9.49
CA ARG A 133 -3.89 -10.29 -10.11
C ARG A 133 -2.38 -10.05 -10.15
N SER A 134 -1.96 -8.86 -10.55
CA SER A 134 -0.54 -8.50 -10.56
C SER A 134 0.07 -8.47 -9.16
N PHE A 135 -0.64 -7.93 -8.18
CA PHE A 135 -0.22 -7.95 -6.77
C PHE A 135 -0.03 -9.38 -6.27
N TYR A 136 -1.00 -10.25 -6.51
CA TYR A 136 -0.93 -11.68 -6.19
C TYR A 136 0.27 -12.37 -6.88
N ALA A 137 0.46 -12.12 -8.17
CA ALA A 137 1.54 -12.72 -8.95
C ALA A 137 2.93 -12.31 -8.43
N ILE A 138 3.12 -11.03 -8.02
CA ILE A 138 4.37 -10.58 -7.41
C ILE A 138 4.62 -11.31 -6.09
N LEU A 139 3.61 -11.47 -5.23
CA LEU A 139 3.74 -12.24 -4.00
C LEU A 139 4.15 -13.69 -4.29
N LYS A 140 3.46 -14.37 -5.21
CA LYS A 140 3.79 -15.75 -5.59
C LYS A 140 5.21 -15.89 -6.12
N LYS A 141 5.64 -14.98 -7.01
CA LYS A 141 7.00 -14.98 -7.56
C LYS A 141 8.08 -14.82 -6.47
N ASN A 142 7.75 -14.14 -5.37
CA ASN A 142 8.66 -13.91 -4.25
C ASN A 142 8.53 -14.95 -3.13
N GLY A 143 7.88 -16.09 -3.39
CA GLY A 143 7.83 -17.24 -2.48
C GLY A 143 6.74 -17.17 -1.40
N TYR A 144 5.78 -16.22 -1.53
CA TYR A 144 4.63 -16.17 -0.64
C TYR A 144 3.46 -17.02 -1.17
N TYR A 145 2.56 -17.43 -0.27
CA TYR A 145 1.37 -18.22 -0.61
C TYR A 145 0.09 -17.48 -0.23
N PRO A 146 -0.20 -16.35 -0.91
CA PRO A 146 -1.41 -15.56 -0.63
C PRO A 146 -2.67 -16.32 -1.02
N SER A 147 -3.77 -16.02 -0.32
CA SER A 147 -5.13 -16.41 -0.71
C SER A 147 -5.87 -15.24 -1.33
N VAL A 148 -6.84 -15.54 -2.19
CA VAL A 148 -7.65 -14.54 -2.89
C VAL A 148 -9.12 -14.80 -2.63
N THR A 149 -9.85 -13.76 -2.30
CA THR A 149 -11.31 -13.78 -2.21
C THR A 149 -11.84 -12.47 -2.80
N ASP A 150 -12.80 -12.55 -3.73
CA ASP A 150 -13.43 -11.41 -4.39
C ASP A 150 -12.41 -10.29 -4.77
N ARG A 151 -12.38 -9.20 -4.01
CA ARG A 151 -11.53 -8.01 -4.25
C ARG A 151 -10.36 -7.89 -3.29
N ARG A 152 -9.90 -9.02 -2.72
CA ARG A 152 -8.88 -9.02 -1.66
C ARG A 152 -7.84 -10.10 -1.87
N VAL A 153 -6.60 -9.75 -1.56
CA VAL A 153 -5.46 -10.68 -1.48
C VAL A 153 -4.98 -10.69 -0.04
N TYR A 154 -4.88 -11.88 0.56
CA TYR A 154 -4.52 -12.05 1.95
C TYR A 154 -3.22 -12.82 2.12
N MET A 155 -2.47 -12.48 3.16
CA MET A 155 -1.40 -13.28 3.75
C MET A 155 -1.73 -13.56 5.21
N HIS A 156 -1.71 -14.83 5.61
CA HIS A 156 -2.07 -15.28 6.96
C HIS A 156 -0.94 -16.06 7.65
N ARG A 157 0.01 -16.58 6.88
CA ARG A 157 1.07 -17.43 7.43
C ARG A 157 2.08 -16.58 8.19
N LYS A 158 2.28 -16.88 9.48
CA LYS A 158 3.15 -16.12 10.38
C LYS A 158 4.56 -15.90 9.83
N ASN A 159 5.19 -16.96 9.32
CA ASN A 159 6.55 -16.89 8.79
C ASN A 159 6.62 -16.04 7.53
N GLU A 160 5.63 -16.13 6.64
CA GLU A 160 5.55 -15.30 5.44
C GLU A 160 5.36 -13.81 5.77
N ILE A 161 4.55 -13.50 6.79
CA ILE A 161 4.34 -12.13 7.25
C ILE A 161 5.66 -11.57 7.84
N ALA A 162 6.39 -12.35 8.63
CA ALA A 162 7.69 -11.95 9.15
C ALA A 162 8.69 -11.68 8.00
N GLU A 163 8.76 -12.57 7.01
CA GLU A 163 9.59 -12.37 5.83
C GLU A 163 9.14 -11.18 4.98
N TYR A 164 7.84 -10.92 4.88
CA TYR A 164 7.31 -9.74 4.21
C TYR A 164 7.84 -8.45 4.85
N PHE A 165 7.72 -8.30 6.18
CA PHE A 165 8.22 -7.12 6.87
C PHE A 165 9.74 -6.98 6.78
N LYS A 166 10.48 -8.09 6.67
CA LYS A 166 11.93 -8.10 6.49
C LYS A 166 12.36 -7.74 5.05
N LYS A 167 11.73 -8.32 4.03
CA LYS A 167 12.15 -8.21 2.63
C LYS A 167 11.45 -7.09 1.87
N VAL A 168 10.14 -6.97 2.03
CA VAL A 168 9.33 -5.92 1.40
C VAL A 168 9.29 -4.69 2.28
N GLY A 169 8.98 -4.85 3.57
CA GLY A 169 8.87 -3.77 4.54
C GLY A 169 7.64 -2.89 4.33
N THR A 170 7.63 -1.75 4.99
CA THR A 170 6.62 -0.70 4.88
C THR A 170 7.24 0.65 5.19
N HIS A 171 6.81 1.71 4.51
CA HIS A 171 7.10 3.10 4.88
C HIS A 171 5.96 3.74 5.68
N ASN A 172 4.83 3.03 5.82
CA ASN A 172 3.71 3.48 6.62
C ASN A 172 3.80 2.92 8.04
N ASN A 173 4.23 3.74 8.98
CA ASN A 173 4.49 3.34 10.36
C ASN A 173 3.25 2.75 11.06
N LYS A 174 2.02 3.07 10.63
CA LYS A 174 0.82 2.42 11.18
C LYS A 174 0.82 0.90 10.99
N HIS A 175 1.37 0.40 9.87
CA HIS A 175 1.49 -1.04 9.61
C HIS A 175 2.59 -1.65 10.45
N LEU A 176 3.74 -0.98 10.53
CA LEU A 176 4.88 -1.43 11.34
C LEU A 176 4.52 -1.52 12.82
N HIS A 177 3.90 -0.49 13.38
CA HIS A 177 3.50 -0.47 14.78
C HIS A 177 2.48 -1.57 15.12
N LYS A 178 1.50 -1.84 14.22
CA LYS A 178 0.56 -2.94 14.41
C LYS A 178 1.27 -4.30 14.44
N TYR A 179 2.24 -4.50 13.54
CA TYR A 179 3.01 -5.74 13.49
C TYR A 179 3.90 -5.90 14.73
N GLN A 180 4.63 -4.86 15.12
CA GLN A 180 5.46 -4.86 16.33
C GLN A 180 4.64 -5.18 17.59
N LYS A 181 3.48 -4.53 17.75
CA LYS A 181 2.56 -4.82 18.85
C LYS A 181 2.13 -6.28 18.90
N PHE A 182 1.83 -6.88 17.75
CA PHE A 182 1.51 -8.30 17.65
C PHE A 182 2.66 -9.20 18.06
N VAL A 183 3.88 -8.90 17.61
CA VAL A 183 5.09 -9.68 17.97
C VAL A 183 5.34 -9.61 19.47
N VAL A 184 5.29 -8.42 20.09
CA VAL A 184 5.48 -8.23 21.54
C VAL A 184 4.41 -8.99 22.34
N GLN A 185 3.14 -8.94 21.95
CA GLN A 185 2.07 -9.67 22.62
C GLN A 185 2.24 -11.20 22.57
N LYS A 186 2.93 -11.74 21.55
CA LYS A 186 3.25 -13.16 21.49
C LYS A 186 4.47 -13.57 22.31
N ILE A 187 5.38 -12.64 22.59
CA ILE A 187 6.58 -12.90 23.40
C ILE A 187 6.23 -12.87 24.91
N LEU A 188 5.20 -12.12 25.27
CA LEU A 188 4.68 -11.99 26.64
C LEU A 188 3.28 -12.65 26.74
N PRO A 189 3.19 -14.00 26.79
CA PRO A 189 1.91 -14.64 27.01
C PRO A 189 1.51 -14.47 28.48
N GLY A 190 0.48 -13.68 28.73
CA GLY A 190 -0.23 -13.65 30.00
C GLY A 190 0.09 -12.45 30.91
N ARG A 191 -0.61 -11.36 30.68
CA ARG A 191 -1.18 -10.54 31.75
C ARG A 191 -2.68 -10.42 31.50
#